data_344c08b780cb36698d203331448e0998
#
_entry.id   344c08b780cb36698d203331448e0998
#
_cell.length_a   1.000
_cell.length_b   1.000
_cell.length_c   1.000
_cell.angle_alpha   90.00
_cell.angle_beta   90.00
_cell.angle_gamma   90.00
#
_symmetry.space_group_name_H-M   'P 1'
#
loop_
_entity.id
_entity.type
_entity.pdbx_description
1 polymer ?
#
loop_
_entity_poly.entity_id
_entity_poly.type
_entity_poly.pdbx_seq_one_letter_code
_entity_poly.pdbx_strand_id
1 'polypeptide(L)'
;MDEIIATVREGARAGCREVLLTLGEKPEFRYRAAREWLQAAGFDSTVGYVAAVAQRVLDETGLLPHINVGTLSRRELQTLRPVAASMGVMLESGALRLTERGGPHFGSPDKKPFRR
;
A
#
# COMPACT_ATOMS: atom_id res chain seq x y z
N MET A 1 5.16 -12.78 2.70
CA MET A 1 4.49 -12.23 3.92
C MET A 1 5.34 -12.45 5.16
N ASP A 2 5.90 -13.63 5.39
CA ASP A 2 6.65 -13.93 6.61
C ASP A 2 7.90 -13.08 6.83
N GLU A 3 8.61 -12.72 5.78
CA GLU A 3 9.74 -11.78 5.86
C GLU A 3 9.31 -10.39 6.37
N ILE A 4 8.15 -9.90 5.92
CA ILE A 4 7.59 -8.63 6.39
C ILE A 4 7.33 -8.71 7.89
N ILE A 5 6.68 -9.77 8.33
CA ILE A 5 6.37 -9.97 9.75
C ILE A 5 7.63 -10.14 10.59
N ALA A 6 8.65 -10.81 10.08
CA ALA A 6 9.94 -10.91 10.76
C ALA A 6 10.56 -9.51 11.01
N THR A 7 10.61 -8.66 9.98
CA THR A 7 11.08 -7.28 10.09
C THR A 7 10.26 -6.45 11.08
N VAL A 8 8.93 -6.59 11.02
CA VAL A 8 8.02 -5.87 11.93
C VAL A 8 8.23 -6.30 13.40
N ARG A 9 8.45 -7.60 13.65
CA ARG A 9 8.78 -8.10 14.99
C ARG A 9 10.10 -7.54 15.52
N GLU A 10 11.10 -7.36 14.65
CA GLU A 10 12.36 -6.71 15.04
C GLU A 10 12.12 -5.25 15.45
N GLY A 11 11.32 -4.50 14.68
CA GLY A 11 10.89 -3.16 15.02
C GLY A 11 10.17 -3.09 16.37
N ALA A 12 9.26 -4.04 16.64
CA ALA A 12 8.56 -4.12 17.92
C ALA A 12 9.53 -4.34 19.08
N ARG A 13 10.51 -5.25 18.94
CA ARG A 13 11.56 -5.46 19.97
C ARG A 13 12.43 -4.23 20.18
N ALA A 14 12.65 -3.45 19.13
CA ALA A 14 13.39 -2.19 19.19
C ALA A 14 12.57 -1.02 19.81
N GLY A 15 11.32 -1.25 20.17
CA GLY A 15 10.47 -0.25 20.83
C GLY A 15 9.65 0.61 19.88
N CYS A 16 9.56 0.26 18.60
CA CYS A 16 8.64 0.91 17.67
C CYS A 16 7.18 0.76 18.15
N ARG A 17 6.35 1.73 17.79
CA ARG A 17 4.91 1.74 18.11
C ARG A 17 4.04 1.62 16.86
N GLU A 18 4.59 1.99 15.72
CA GLU A 18 3.91 2.00 14.45
C GLU A 18 4.75 1.30 13.39
N VAL A 19 4.09 0.86 12.32
CA VAL A 19 4.73 0.36 11.11
C VAL A 19 4.14 1.07 9.89
N LEU A 20 5.00 1.63 9.05
CA LEU A 20 4.60 2.22 7.79
C LEU A 20 4.60 1.16 6.69
N LEU A 21 3.42 0.82 6.19
CA LEU A 21 3.23 -0.02 5.01
C LEU A 21 3.10 0.89 3.78
N THR A 22 4.22 1.14 3.11
CA THR A 22 4.28 1.99 1.92
C THR A 22 4.76 1.20 0.72
N LEU A 23 4.09 1.37 -0.41
CA LEU A 23 4.39 0.67 -1.66
C LEU A 23 3.83 1.42 -2.86
N GLY A 24 4.20 0.94 -4.06
CA GLY A 24 3.71 1.49 -5.32
C GLY A 24 2.20 1.34 -5.47
N GLU A 25 1.60 2.30 -6.17
CA GLU A 25 0.18 2.34 -6.42
C GLU A 25 -0.25 1.24 -7.40
N LYS A 26 -1.02 0.29 -6.91
CA LYS A 26 -1.70 -0.78 -7.68
C LYS A 26 -0.83 -1.35 -8.82
N PRO A 27 0.34 -1.93 -8.50
CA PRO A 27 1.27 -2.43 -9.52
C PRO A 27 0.64 -3.52 -10.40
N GLU A 28 -0.37 -4.22 -9.91
CA GLU A 28 -1.13 -5.22 -10.65
C GLU A 28 -1.83 -4.65 -11.90
N PHE A 29 -2.15 -3.36 -11.93
CA PHE A 29 -2.76 -2.74 -13.11
C PHE A 29 -1.75 -2.49 -14.23
N ARG A 30 -0.49 -2.41 -13.90
CA ARG A 30 0.59 -2.11 -14.84
C ARG A 30 1.46 -3.30 -15.18
N TYR A 31 1.78 -4.14 -14.18
CA TYR A 31 2.76 -5.20 -14.33
C TYR A 31 2.13 -6.58 -14.23
N ARG A 32 2.35 -7.39 -15.26
CA ARG A 32 1.91 -8.78 -15.30
C ARG A 32 2.49 -9.60 -14.14
N ALA A 33 3.79 -9.42 -13.86
CA ALA A 33 4.46 -10.11 -12.78
C ALA A 33 3.81 -9.85 -11.41
N ALA A 34 3.34 -8.61 -11.16
CA ALA A 34 2.63 -8.30 -9.91
C ALA A 34 1.29 -9.03 -9.81
N ARG A 35 0.54 -9.13 -10.92
CA ARG A 35 -0.72 -9.89 -10.96
C ARG A 35 -0.49 -11.38 -10.70
N GLU A 36 0.48 -11.95 -11.39
CA GLU A 36 0.80 -13.38 -11.26
C GLU A 36 1.26 -13.72 -9.84
N TRP A 37 2.07 -12.84 -9.25
CA TRP A 37 2.52 -13.00 -7.87
C TRP A 37 1.36 -12.93 -6.87
N LEU A 38 0.48 -11.93 -6.99
CA LEU A 38 -0.70 -11.79 -6.13
C LEU A 38 -1.61 -13.01 -6.24
N GLN A 39 -1.90 -13.48 -7.45
CA GLN A 39 -2.72 -14.68 -7.69
C GLN A 39 -2.09 -15.93 -7.06
N ALA A 40 -0.79 -16.13 -7.24
CA ALA A 40 -0.06 -17.24 -6.63
C ALA A 40 -0.07 -17.18 -5.09
N ALA A 41 -0.10 -15.96 -4.53
CA ALA A 41 -0.22 -15.73 -3.09
C ALA A 41 -1.67 -15.76 -2.57
N GLY A 42 -2.68 -15.99 -3.44
CA GLY A 42 -4.09 -16.06 -3.09
C GLY A 42 -4.80 -14.72 -2.90
N PHE A 43 -4.29 -13.66 -3.54
CA PHE A 43 -4.86 -12.32 -3.44
C PHE A 43 -5.29 -11.76 -4.80
N ASP A 44 -6.44 -11.08 -4.82
CA ASP A 44 -6.97 -10.44 -6.03
C ASP A 44 -6.37 -9.05 -6.28
N SER A 45 -5.79 -8.41 -5.25
CA SER A 45 -5.27 -7.06 -5.33
C SER A 45 -4.17 -6.77 -4.31
N THR A 46 -3.33 -5.78 -4.61
CA THR A 46 -2.36 -5.23 -3.66
C THR A 46 -3.03 -4.74 -2.37
N VAL A 47 -4.19 -4.10 -2.47
CA VAL A 47 -4.94 -3.62 -1.30
C VAL A 47 -5.37 -4.78 -0.40
N GLY A 48 -5.88 -5.88 -0.98
CA GLY A 48 -6.24 -7.08 -0.23
C GLY A 48 -5.03 -7.72 0.46
N TYR A 49 -3.90 -7.78 -0.23
CA TYR A 49 -2.64 -8.25 0.36
C TYR A 49 -2.18 -7.40 1.54
N VAL A 50 -2.20 -6.06 1.37
CA VAL A 50 -1.82 -5.13 2.45
C VAL A 50 -2.76 -5.23 3.64
N ALA A 51 -4.07 -5.40 3.41
CA ALA A 51 -5.03 -5.63 4.50
C ALA A 51 -4.67 -6.87 5.32
N ALA A 52 -4.31 -7.98 4.66
CA ALA A 52 -3.88 -9.21 5.34
C ALA A 52 -2.56 -9.04 6.09
N VAL A 53 -1.60 -8.30 5.52
CA VAL A 53 -0.34 -7.96 6.21
C VAL A 53 -0.62 -7.12 7.45
N ALA A 54 -1.42 -6.05 7.33
CA ALA A 54 -1.76 -5.17 8.43
C ALA A 54 -2.50 -5.92 9.56
N GLN A 55 -3.41 -6.83 9.22
CA GLN A 55 -4.06 -7.68 10.22
C GLN A 55 -3.04 -8.53 10.98
N ARG A 56 -2.13 -9.20 10.28
CA ARG A 56 -1.07 -9.98 10.94
C ARG A 56 -0.15 -9.12 11.81
N VAL A 57 0.15 -7.90 11.40
CA VAL A 57 0.93 -6.95 12.21
C VAL A 57 0.23 -6.66 13.54
N LEU A 58 -1.06 -6.36 13.50
CA LEU A 58 -1.86 -6.13 14.71
C LEU A 58 -1.88 -7.36 15.61
N ASP A 59 -2.17 -8.52 15.05
CA ASP A 59 -2.35 -9.76 15.81
C ASP A 59 -1.04 -10.28 16.44
N GLU A 60 0.07 -10.12 15.72
CA GLU A 60 1.34 -10.73 16.10
C GLU A 60 2.31 -9.80 16.85
N THR A 61 2.13 -8.48 16.73
CA THR A 61 3.08 -7.51 17.30
C THR A 61 2.43 -6.39 18.10
N GLY A 62 1.16 -6.11 17.89
CA GLY A 62 0.46 -4.98 18.47
C GLY A 62 0.91 -3.61 17.95
N LEU A 63 1.79 -3.56 16.94
CA LEU A 63 2.17 -2.30 16.27
C LEU A 63 0.99 -1.74 15.49
N LEU A 64 0.90 -0.42 15.42
CA LEU A 64 -0.16 0.30 14.72
C LEU A 64 0.19 0.46 13.23
N PRO A 65 -0.57 -0.13 12.29
CA PRO A 65 -0.28 0.05 10.86
C PRO A 65 -0.67 1.44 10.38
N HIS A 66 0.27 2.16 9.77
CA HIS A 66 0.04 3.31 8.91
C HIS A 66 0.14 2.84 7.45
N ILE A 67 -0.93 3.01 6.65
CA ILE A 67 -1.02 2.49 5.29
C ILE A 67 -0.93 3.61 4.26
N ASN A 68 0.05 3.53 3.36
CA ASN A 68 0.25 4.46 2.25
C ASN A 68 0.49 3.67 0.95
N VAL A 69 -0.58 3.38 0.26
CA VAL A 69 -0.59 2.52 -0.96
C VAL A 69 -1.16 3.24 -2.19
N GLY A 70 -1.00 4.56 -2.24
CA GLY A 70 -1.49 5.41 -3.31
C GLY A 70 -2.97 5.78 -3.17
N THR A 71 -3.61 6.08 -4.28
CA THR A 71 -5.03 6.49 -4.30
C THR A 71 -5.96 5.30 -4.09
N LEU A 72 -6.92 5.48 -3.21
CA LEU A 72 -7.87 4.45 -2.81
C LEU A 72 -9.30 4.87 -3.12
N SER A 73 -10.08 3.95 -3.66
CA SER A 73 -11.53 4.08 -3.76
C SER A 73 -12.18 3.98 -2.37
N ARG A 74 -13.43 4.43 -2.26
CA ARG A 74 -14.21 4.29 -1.02
C ARG A 74 -14.25 2.84 -0.53
N ARG A 75 -14.41 1.87 -1.44
CA ARG A 75 -14.45 0.44 -1.09
C ARG A 75 -13.12 -0.05 -0.52
N GLU A 76 -12.01 0.36 -1.13
CA GLU A 76 -10.68 0.00 -0.65
C GLU A 76 -10.36 0.64 0.71
N LEU A 77 -10.77 1.90 0.93
CA LEU A 77 -10.70 2.55 2.24
C LEU A 77 -11.49 1.78 3.30
N GLN A 78 -12.70 1.32 2.96
CA GLN A 78 -13.52 0.50 3.86
C GLN A 78 -12.86 -0.85 4.18
N THR A 79 -12.16 -1.46 3.21
CA THR A 79 -11.42 -2.71 3.42
C THR A 79 -10.24 -2.51 4.38
N LEU A 80 -9.52 -1.40 4.26
CA LEU A 80 -8.34 -1.13 5.08
C LEU A 80 -8.66 -0.55 6.46
N ARG A 81 -9.79 0.15 6.60
CA ARG A 81 -10.15 0.83 7.84
C ARG A 81 -10.10 -0.02 9.12
N PRO A 82 -10.53 -1.30 9.12
CA PRO A 82 -10.47 -2.13 10.33
C PRO A 82 -9.06 -2.47 10.80
N VAL A 83 -8.07 -2.42 9.89
CA VAL A 83 -6.70 -2.86 10.13
C VAL A 83 -5.67 -1.72 10.07
N ALA A 84 -6.12 -0.48 9.86
CA ALA A 84 -5.26 0.69 9.75
C ALA A 84 -5.52 1.65 10.92
N ALA A 85 -4.49 1.97 11.67
CA ALA A 85 -4.54 3.06 12.66
C ALA A 85 -4.63 4.43 11.97
N SER A 86 -3.96 4.55 10.82
CA SER A 86 -4.04 5.73 9.95
C SER A 86 -3.77 5.36 8.50
N MET A 87 -4.23 6.21 7.58
CA MET A 87 -3.99 6.06 6.14
C MET A 87 -3.55 7.39 5.57
N GLY A 88 -2.60 7.35 4.65
CA GLY A 88 -2.07 8.52 3.97
C GLY A 88 -1.98 8.34 2.46
N VAL A 89 -1.78 9.43 1.77
CA VAL A 89 -1.45 9.48 0.35
C VAL A 89 -0.41 10.55 0.11
N MET A 90 0.60 10.23 -0.69
CA MET A 90 1.59 11.21 -1.13
C MET A 90 1.00 12.09 -2.23
N LEU A 91 0.76 13.35 -1.93
CA LEU A 91 0.27 14.31 -2.92
C LEU A 91 1.33 14.67 -3.97
N GLU A 92 2.58 14.54 -3.70
CA GLU A 92 3.74 14.78 -4.54
C GLU A 92 3.66 16.07 -5.38
N SER A 93 2.69 16.20 -6.28
CA SER A 93 2.47 17.40 -7.10
C SER A 93 1.04 17.47 -7.63
N GLY A 94 0.51 18.69 -7.78
CA GLY A 94 -0.71 19.00 -8.52
C GLY A 94 -0.48 19.31 -10.01
N ALA A 95 0.75 19.26 -10.49
CA ALA A 95 1.10 19.65 -11.86
C ALA A 95 0.76 18.56 -12.88
N LEU A 96 -0.26 18.79 -13.71
CA LEU A 96 -0.70 17.83 -14.75
C LEU A 96 0.40 17.47 -15.75
N ARG A 97 1.31 18.40 -16.05
CA ARG A 97 2.43 18.16 -16.97
C ARG A 97 3.30 16.95 -16.60
N LEU A 98 3.33 16.58 -15.32
CA LEU A 98 4.10 15.42 -14.86
C LEU A 98 3.48 14.08 -15.27
N THR A 99 2.22 14.07 -15.71
CA THR A 99 1.52 12.89 -16.22
C THR A 99 1.60 12.77 -17.74
N GLU A 100 2.14 13.77 -18.42
CA GLU A 100 2.34 13.76 -19.86
C GLU A 100 3.45 12.79 -20.27
N ARG A 101 3.50 12.47 -21.58
CA ARG A 101 4.52 11.56 -22.11
C ARG A 101 5.93 12.08 -21.81
N GLY A 102 6.74 11.24 -21.18
CA GLY A 102 8.08 11.61 -20.71
C GLY A 102 8.12 12.19 -19.29
N GLY A 103 6.98 12.48 -18.68
CA GLY A 103 6.91 12.92 -17.28
C GLY A 103 7.06 11.76 -16.29
N PRO A 104 7.49 12.03 -15.06
CA PRO A 104 7.78 11.01 -14.04
C PRO A 104 6.55 10.20 -13.61
N HIS A 105 5.33 10.75 -13.76
CA HIS A 105 4.07 10.06 -13.43
C HIS A 105 3.35 9.49 -14.68
N PHE A 106 4.02 9.50 -15.84
CA PHE A 106 3.43 8.93 -17.06
C PHE A 106 3.19 7.42 -16.90
N GLY A 107 1.97 7.00 -17.21
CA GLY A 107 1.59 5.58 -17.17
C GLY A 107 1.31 5.01 -15.79
N SER A 108 1.28 5.83 -14.72
CA SER A 108 0.74 5.39 -13.43
C SER A 108 -0.76 5.07 -13.52
N PRO A 109 -1.31 4.17 -12.69
CA PRO A 109 -2.74 3.81 -12.70
C PRO A 109 -3.66 5.02 -12.52
N ASP A 110 -3.30 5.94 -11.64
CA ASP A 110 -3.95 7.25 -11.54
C ASP A 110 -3.03 8.33 -12.14
N LYS A 111 -3.40 8.76 -13.35
CA LYS A 111 -2.64 9.77 -14.11
C LYS A 111 -2.95 11.20 -13.72
N LYS A 112 -3.92 11.41 -12.83
CA LYS A 112 -4.39 12.75 -12.48
C LYS A 112 -3.94 13.14 -11.08
N PRO A 113 -2.87 13.95 -10.94
CA PRO A 113 -2.33 14.33 -9.63
C PRO A 113 -3.38 14.92 -8.68
N PHE A 114 -4.39 15.63 -9.18
CA PHE A 114 -5.46 16.21 -8.37
C PHE A 114 -6.47 15.21 -7.80
N ARG A 115 -6.39 13.94 -8.17
CA ARG A 115 -7.23 12.88 -7.58
C ARG A 115 -6.65 12.27 -6.32
N ARG A 116 -5.40 12.55 -6.05
CA ARG A 116 -4.69 12.07 -4.86
C ARG A 116 -5.06 12.81 -3.60
#